data_9ceca527e440f6aa3b6bc104c054463a
#
_entry.id   9ceca527e440f6aa3b6bc104c054463a
#
_cell.length_a   1.000
_cell.length_b   1.000
_cell.length_c   1.000
_cell.angle_alpha   90.00
_cell.angle_beta   90.00
_cell.angle_gamma   90.00
#
_symmetry.space_group_name_H-M   'P 1'
#
loop_
_entity.id
_entity.type
_entity.pdbx_description
1 polymer ?
#
loop_
_entity_poly.entity_id
_entity_poly.type
_entity_poly.pdbx_seq_one_letter_code
_entity_poly.pdbx_strand_id
1 'polypeptide(L)'
;MTISLRAATVQFQHRASDKNYNLSIIERFIAQAAEQQVQLLAFPEMCITGYWHVRHLSDAEVRALAEPIAASPSLARIRPLAERYNMAIGVGLIELGDDGRCYNAYAVCLPDGALHVHRKLHAFEHPAIASGDRYTVFDTPWGVRVGVLICWDNNLVENVRATALLGAEVLMAPHQTGGTHSRSPHGMKPIPQALWQRRAEDPQAIEAAFRGEHGRGWLMRWLPSRAHDNGLFLLFSNGVGRDDDEVRT
;
A
#
# COMPACT_ATOMS: atom_id res chain seq x y z
N MET A 1 -28.95 11.76 1.02
CA MET A 1 -28.06 12.41 2.02
C MET A 1 -26.66 12.41 1.47
N THR A 2 -25.94 13.49 1.57
CA THR A 2 -24.53 13.53 1.16
C THR A 2 -23.70 12.89 2.28
N ILE A 3 -22.95 11.82 1.97
CA ILE A 3 -22.03 11.20 2.91
C ILE A 3 -20.73 12.01 2.87
N SER A 4 -20.20 12.36 4.03
CA SER A 4 -18.88 12.99 4.17
C SER A 4 -17.93 12.00 4.85
N LEU A 5 -16.85 11.61 4.16
CA LEU A 5 -15.82 10.74 4.68
C LEU A 5 -14.47 11.46 4.68
N ARG A 6 -13.84 11.56 5.85
CA ARG A 6 -12.47 12.09 5.94
C ARG A 6 -11.47 10.95 5.80
N ALA A 7 -10.73 10.95 4.70
CA ALA A 7 -9.71 9.96 4.40
C ALA A 7 -8.31 10.58 4.40
N ALA A 8 -7.30 9.76 4.73
CA ALA A 8 -5.90 10.14 4.64
C ALA A 8 -5.04 8.99 4.10
N THR A 9 -3.95 9.37 3.46
CA THR A 9 -2.90 8.46 3.02
C THR A 9 -1.60 8.81 3.74
N VAL A 10 -0.83 7.79 4.09
CA VAL A 10 0.47 7.94 4.74
C VAL A 10 1.57 7.54 3.77
N GLN A 11 2.63 8.31 3.77
CA GLN A 11 3.88 7.97 3.09
C GLN A 11 5.01 7.98 4.12
N PHE A 12 5.72 6.87 4.25
CA PHE A 12 6.86 6.78 5.15
C PHE A 12 7.91 5.81 4.64
N GLN A 13 9.14 6.00 5.09
CA GLN A 13 10.23 5.08 4.82
C GLN A 13 10.21 3.95 5.85
N HIS A 14 9.87 2.74 5.41
CA HIS A 14 9.97 1.54 6.23
C HIS A 14 11.41 1.06 6.35
N ARG A 15 11.67 0.20 7.34
CA ARG A 15 12.91 -0.58 7.47
C ARG A 15 12.67 -2.01 7.03
N ALA A 16 13.60 -2.53 6.24
CA ALA A 16 13.59 -3.92 5.79
C ALA A 16 13.57 -4.89 6.97
N SER A 17 12.58 -5.79 7.01
CA SER A 17 12.36 -6.83 8.03
C SER A 17 12.23 -6.35 9.48
N ASP A 18 12.19 -5.05 9.75
CA ASP A 18 12.04 -4.49 11.10
C ASP A 18 10.58 -4.13 11.39
N LYS A 19 9.76 -5.16 11.62
CA LYS A 19 8.32 -4.99 11.90
C LYS A 19 8.07 -4.08 13.11
N ASN A 20 8.88 -4.18 14.17
CA ASN A 20 8.69 -3.39 15.38
C ASN A 20 8.90 -1.90 15.13
N TYR A 21 9.94 -1.53 14.41
CA TYR A 21 10.17 -0.16 13.99
C TYR A 21 9.01 0.33 13.10
N ASN A 22 8.66 -0.44 12.08
CA ASN A 22 7.62 -0.05 11.13
C ASN A 22 6.27 0.15 11.82
N LEU A 23 5.89 -0.76 12.73
CA LEU A 23 4.69 -0.63 13.53
C LEU A 23 4.72 0.60 14.44
N SER A 24 5.85 0.95 15.03
CA SER A 24 5.97 2.15 15.86
C SER A 24 5.72 3.43 15.07
N ILE A 25 6.13 3.47 13.80
CA ILE A 25 5.85 4.59 12.89
C ILE A 25 4.37 4.60 12.49
N ILE A 26 3.80 3.44 12.16
CA ILE A 26 2.38 3.30 11.82
C ILE A 26 1.51 3.79 12.98
N GLU A 27 1.77 3.35 14.21
CA GLU A 27 1.02 3.76 15.42
C GLU A 27 1.07 5.28 15.64
N ARG A 28 2.23 5.90 15.40
CA ARG A 28 2.37 7.36 15.50
C ARG A 28 1.51 8.09 14.47
N PHE A 29 1.48 7.62 13.22
CA PHE A 29 0.62 8.21 12.18
C PHE A 29 -0.87 7.97 12.45
N ILE A 30 -1.24 6.82 13.02
CA ILE A 30 -2.62 6.55 13.45
C ILE A 30 -3.05 7.58 14.49
N ALA A 31 -2.21 7.88 15.49
CA ALA A 31 -2.51 8.89 16.51
C ALA A 31 -2.68 10.29 15.89
N GLN A 32 -1.79 10.69 14.96
CA GLN A 32 -1.90 11.96 14.24
C GLN A 32 -3.16 12.05 13.38
N ALA A 33 -3.55 10.96 12.73
CA ALA A 33 -4.77 10.88 11.92
C ALA A 33 -6.02 11.00 12.81
N ALA A 34 -6.00 10.41 14.01
CA ALA A 34 -7.07 10.51 14.99
C ALA A 34 -7.31 11.95 15.45
N GLU A 35 -6.24 12.72 15.70
CA GLU A 35 -6.32 14.15 16.04
C GLU A 35 -7.01 14.95 14.93
N GLN A 36 -6.90 14.51 13.68
CA GLN A 36 -7.53 15.12 12.52
C GLN A 36 -8.89 14.50 12.19
N GLN A 37 -9.42 13.63 13.03
CA GLN A 37 -10.71 12.96 12.84
C GLN A 37 -10.80 12.16 11.51
N VAL A 38 -9.71 11.56 11.08
CA VAL A 38 -9.66 10.68 9.90
C VAL A 38 -10.48 9.42 10.18
N GLN A 39 -11.31 9.03 9.24
CA GLN A 39 -12.16 7.84 9.29
C GLN A 39 -11.57 6.67 8.48
N LEU A 40 -10.89 6.97 7.37
CA LEU A 40 -10.26 5.96 6.51
C LEU A 40 -8.78 6.31 6.30
N LEU A 41 -7.89 5.46 6.81
CA LEU A 41 -6.44 5.67 6.79
C LEU A 41 -5.75 4.56 5.98
N ALA A 42 -4.99 4.95 4.95
CA ALA A 42 -4.27 4.04 4.09
C ALA A 42 -2.76 4.16 4.29
N PHE A 43 -2.10 3.03 4.61
CA PHE A 43 -0.65 2.88 4.64
C PHE A 43 -0.14 2.20 3.36
N PRO A 44 1.17 2.27 3.05
CA PRO A 44 1.72 1.65 1.86
C PRO A 44 1.65 0.11 1.84
N GLU A 45 1.81 -0.45 0.65
CA GLU A 45 2.01 -1.89 0.41
C GLU A 45 3.16 -2.42 1.27
N MET A 46 3.02 -3.61 1.87
CA MET A 46 4.01 -4.31 2.69
C MET A 46 4.75 -3.41 3.71
N CYS A 47 4.09 -2.37 4.19
CA CYS A 47 4.71 -1.37 5.06
C CYS A 47 5.15 -1.91 6.43
N ILE A 48 4.60 -3.05 6.87
CA ILE A 48 4.99 -3.71 8.11
C ILE A 48 6.28 -4.51 7.93
N THR A 49 6.40 -5.27 6.85
CA THR A 49 7.54 -6.17 6.59
C THR A 49 8.71 -5.50 5.87
N GLY A 50 8.44 -4.39 5.17
CA GLY A 50 9.31 -3.86 4.13
C GLY A 50 9.08 -4.56 2.80
N TYR A 51 9.58 -4.00 1.70
CA TYR A 51 9.15 -4.41 0.37
C TYR A 51 10.30 -4.95 -0.50
N TRP A 52 11.18 -4.09 -1.03
CA TRP A 52 12.04 -4.47 -2.15
C TRP A 52 13.21 -5.41 -1.79
N HIS A 53 13.64 -5.39 -0.54
CA HIS A 53 14.64 -6.33 -0.03
C HIS A 53 14.18 -7.79 -0.08
N VAL A 54 12.86 -8.03 -0.10
CA VAL A 54 12.26 -9.39 -0.06
C VAL A 54 12.75 -10.24 -1.23
N ARG A 55 13.03 -9.66 -2.40
CA ARG A 55 13.55 -10.35 -3.58
C ARG A 55 14.91 -11.04 -3.36
N HIS A 56 15.65 -10.66 -2.31
CA HIS A 56 16.95 -11.23 -1.96
C HIS A 56 16.88 -12.28 -0.85
N LEU A 57 15.72 -12.45 -0.24
CA LEU A 57 15.51 -13.42 0.82
C LEU A 57 15.39 -14.83 0.24
N SER A 58 15.72 -15.84 1.05
CA SER A 58 15.33 -17.22 0.77
C SER A 58 13.84 -17.43 1.04
N ASP A 59 13.26 -18.50 0.49
CA ASP A 59 11.87 -18.89 0.77
C ASP A 59 11.60 -19.04 2.27
N ALA A 60 12.56 -19.57 3.02
CA ALA A 60 12.47 -19.73 4.47
C ALA A 60 12.42 -18.38 5.20
N GLU A 61 13.19 -17.38 4.77
CA GLU A 61 13.19 -16.04 5.34
C GLU A 61 11.91 -15.29 5.00
N VAL A 62 11.39 -15.39 3.77
CA VAL A 62 10.08 -14.84 3.41
C VAL A 62 9.00 -15.44 4.29
N ARG A 63 9.02 -16.77 4.49
CA ARG A 63 8.07 -17.47 5.36
C ARG A 63 8.18 -17.04 6.82
N ALA A 64 9.39 -16.78 7.31
CA ALA A 64 9.60 -16.28 8.68
C ALA A 64 9.08 -14.86 8.90
N LEU A 65 9.02 -14.04 7.85
CA LEU A 65 8.39 -12.72 7.88
C LEU A 65 6.86 -12.77 7.81
N ALA A 66 6.29 -13.83 7.22
CA ALA A 66 4.87 -13.97 7.02
C ALA A 66 4.12 -14.19 8.35
N GLU A 67 2.88 -13.69 8.44
CA GLU A 67 2.03 -13.84 9.60
C GLU A 67 0.66 -14.43 9.19
N PRO A 68 0.14 -15.43 9.93
CA PRO A 68 -1.24 -15.86 9.72
C PRO A 68 -2.17 -14.74 10.18
N ILE A 69 -3.14 -14.37 9.34
CA ILE A 69 -4.03 -13.22 9.60
C ILE A 69 -4.77 -13.35 10.93
N ALA A 70 -5.31 -14.52 11.21
CA ALA A 70 -6.09 -14.78 12.44
C ALA A 70 -5.28 -14.62 13.75
N ALA A 71 -3.96 -14.85 13.68
CA ALA A 71 -3.04 -14.79 14.82
C ALA A 71 -1.86 -13.82 14.58
N SER A 72 -2.03 -12.83 13.72
CA SER A 72 -0.99 -11.86 13.37
C SER A 72 -0.62 -10.98 14.57
N PRO A 73 0.64 -11.04 15.06
CA PRO A 73 1.11 -10.13 16.10
C PRO A 73 1.04 -8.66 15.68
N SER A 74 1.25 -8.39 14.38
CA SER A 74 1.17 -7.03 13.84
C SER A 74 -0.26 -6.50 13.87
N LEU A 75 -1.24 -7.29 13.41
CA LEU A 75 -2.64 -6.88 13.43
C LEU A 75 -3.21 -6.80 14.84
N ALA A 76 -2.69 -7.59 15.79
CA ALA A 76 -3.06 -7.48 17.21
C ALA A 76 -2.70 -6.10 17.81
N ARG A 77 -1.73 -5.38 17.23
CA ARG A 77 -1.40 -4.00 17.62
C ARG A 77 -2.29 -2.96 16.94
N ILE A 78 -2.75 -3.23 15.70
CA ILE A 78 -3.51 -2.25 14.89
C ILE A 78 -5.00 -2.30 15.20
N ARG A 79 -5.60 -3.48 15.36
CA ARG A 79 -7.06 -3.65 15.57
C ARG A 79 -7.59 -2.84 16.76
N PRO A 80 -6.97 -2.84 17.97
CA PRO A 80 -7.45 -2.03 19.07
C PRO A 80 -7.40 -0.51 18.79
N LEU A 81 -6.49 -0.07 17.91
CA LEU A 81 -6.41 1.35 17.52
C LEU A 81 -7.54 1.73 16.56
N ALA A 82 -7.93 0.82 15.65
CA ALA A 82 -9.09 1.02 14.78
C ALA A 82 -10.37 1.23 15.60
N GLU A 83 -10.62 0.36 16.57
CA GLU A 83 -11.75 0.46 17.50
C GLU A 83 -11.69 1.75 18.34
N ARG A 84 -10.53 1.99 18.97
CA ARG A 84 -10.32 3.14 19.88
C ARG A 84 -10.55 4.48 19.21
N TYR A 85 -10.09 4.63 17.97
CA TYR A 85 -10.15 5.91 17.25
C TYR A 85 -11.31 5.98 16.27
N ASN A 86 -12.19 4.98 16.23
CA ASN A 86 -13.29 4.89 15.26
C ASN A 86 -12.81 5.11 13.82
N MET A 87 -11.77 4.36 13.41
CA MET A 87 -11.04 4.55 12.16
C MET A 87 -10.85 3.21 11.44
N ALA A 88 -11.14 3.16 10.14
CA ALA A 88 -10.71 2.06 9.28
C ALA A 88 -9.23 2.23 8.92
N ILE A 89 -8.40 1.24 9.22
CA ILE A 89 -6.95 1.32 9.07
C ILE A 89 -6.48 0.20 8.14
N GLY A 90 -5.93 0.58 6.98
CA GLY A 90 -5.36 -0.35 6.01
C GLY A 90 -3.84 -0.41 6.10
N VAL A 91 -3.27 -1.62 6.27
CA VAL A 91 -1.82 -1.87 6.39
C VAL A 91 -1.39 -3.06 5.54
N GLY A 92 -0.19 -2.99 4.96
CA GLY A 92 0.39 -4.06 4.14
C GLY A 92 1.39 -4.94 4.90
N LEU A 93 1.31 -6.26 4.68
CA LEU A 93 2.19 -7.27 5.28
C LEU A 93 2.34 -8.49 4.36
N ILE A 94 3.24 -9.41 4.73
CA ILE A 94 3.26 -10.76 4.14
C ILE A 94 2.35 -11.65 4.98
N GLU A 95 1.31 -12.18 4.36
CA GLU A 95 0.40 -13.15 4.97
C GLU A 95 0.93 -14.58 4.79
N LEU A 96 0.83 -15.39 5.83
CA LEU A 96 0.90 -16.85 5.74
C LEU A 96 -0.54 -17.39 5.65
N GLY A 97 -0.94 -17.82 4.45
CA GLY A 97 -2.27 -18.38 4.21
C GLY A 97 -2.45 -19.75 4.85
N ASP A 98 -3.71 -20.15 5.07
CA ASP A 98 -4.07 -21.47 5.61
C ASP A 98 -3.64 -22.62 4.68
N ASP A 99 -3.45 -22.34 3.41
CA ASP A 99 -2.90 -23.25 2.40
C ASP A 99 -1.37 -23.38 2.45
N GLY A 100 -0.74 -22.72 3.41
CA GLY A 100 0.71 -22.73 3.63
C GLY A 100 1.51 -21.88 2.65
N ARG A 101 0.88 -21.10 1.75
CA ARG A 101 1.55 -20.14 0.84
C ARG A 101 1.69 -18.77 1.49
N CYS A 102 2.69 -18.02 1.04
CA CYS A 102 2.85 -16.62 1.43
C CYS A 102 2.16 -15.72 0.39
N TYR A 103 1.59 -14.59 0.84
CA TYR A 103 0.92 -13.62 0.00
C TYR A 103 1.34 -12.20 0.37
N ASN A 104 1.51 -11.34 -0.63
CA ASN A 104 1.50 -9.90 -0.42
C ASN A 104 0.06 -9.50 -0.13
N ALA A 105 -0.24 -9.14 1.10
CA ALA A 105 -1.60 -8.88 1.57
C ALA A 105 -1.76 -7.47 2.14
N TYR A 106 -2.97 -6.95 2.01
CA TYR A 106 -3.39 -5.69 2.62
C TYR A 106 -4.58 -5.95 3.52
N ALA A 107 -4.39 -5.70 4.80
CA ALA A 107 -5.42 -5.89 5.83
C ALA A 107 -6.05 -4.55 6.18
N VAL A 108 -7.39 -4.48 6.17
CA VAL A 108 -8.15 -3.30 6.60
C VAL A 108 -8.91 -3.66 7.88
N CYS A 109 -8.47 -3.08 8.99
CA CYS A 109 -9.11 -3.21 10.30
C CYS A 109 -10.21 -2.16 10.43
N LEU A 110 -11.47 -2.56 10.60
CA LEU A 110 -12.60 -1.66 10.81
C LEU A 110 -12.84 -1.40 12.31
N PRO A 111 -13.48 -0.26 12.66
CA PRO A 111 -13.73 0.09 14.05
C PRO A 111 -14.77 -0.79 14.75
N ASP A 112 -15.60 -1.52 14.00
CA ASP A 112 -16.56 -2.51 14.51
C ASP A 112 -15.94 -3.89 14.77
N GLY A 113 -14.61 -4.01 14.61
CA GLY A 113 -13.85 -5.25 14.76
C GLY A 113 -13.78 -6.11 13.51
N ALA A 114 -14.48 -5.76 12.43
CA ALA A 114 -14.38 -6.48 11.17
C ALA A 114 -12.98 -6.31 10.54
N LEU A 115 -12.53 -7.35 9.86
CA LEU A 115 -11.22 -7.41 9.20
C LEU A 115 -11.39 -7.89 7.76
N HIS A 116 -10.95 -7.09 6.82
CA HIS A 116 -10.95 -7.42 5.41
C HIS A 116 -9.51 -7.54 4.92
N VAL A 117 -9.23 -8.59 4.14
CA VAL A 117 -7.89 -8.86 3.61
C VAL A 117 -7.96 -9.03 2.10
N HIS A 118 -7.12 -8.28 1.41
CA HIS A 118 -6.89 -8.42 -0.01
C HIS A 118 -5.49 -9.00 -0.24
N ARG A 119 -5.40 -10.05 -1.05
CA ARG A 119 -4.14 -10.61 -1.54
C ARG A 119 -3.85 -10.05 -2.93
N LYS A 120 -2.66 -9.53 -3.15
CA LYS A 120 -2.24 -8.98 -4.45
C LYS A 120 -2.50 -9.98 -5.57
N LEU A 121 -3.23 -9.53 -6.59
CA LEU A 121 -3.65 -10.41 -7.70
C LEU A 121 -2.48 -10.75 -8.63
N HIS A 122 -1.51 -9.83 -8.75
CA HIS A 122 -0.35 -9.98 -9.63
C HIS A 122 0.94 -9.78 -8.83
N ALA A 123 1.22 -10.73 -7.92
CA ALA A 123 2.44 -10.72 -7.12
C ALA A 123 3.66 -11.07 -7.98
N PHE A 124 4.78 -10.39 -7.75
CA PHE A 124 6.04 -10.60 -8.48
C PHE A 124 7.28 -10.33 -7.62
N GLU A 125 7.07 -9.99 -6.35
CA GLU A 125 8.13 -9.55 -5.44
C GLU A 125 9.13 -10.67 -5.14
N HIS A 126 8.63 -11.90 -5.03
CA HIS A 126 9.44 -13.08 -4.76
C HIS A 126 8.74 -14.36 -5.23
N PRO A 127 9.46 -15.40 -5.71
CA PRO A 127 8.86 -16.67 -6.15
C PRO A 127 8.03 -17.39 -5.07
N ALA A 128 8.37 -17.22 -3.78
CA ALA A 128 7.61 -17.79 -2.66
C ALA A 128 6.32 -17.01 -2.32
N ILE A 129 6.08 -15.85 -2.96
CA ILE A 129 4.87 -15.05 -2.77
C ILE A 129 3.89 -15.36 -3.90
N ALA A 130 2.77 -15.96 -3.55
CA ALA A 130 1.72 -16.34 -4.49
C ALA A 130 0.79 -15.16 -4.79
N SER A 131 0.16 -15.20 -5.97
CA SER A 131 -0.92 -14.28 -6.34
C SER A 131 -2.23 -14.67 -5.67
N GLY A 132 -3.04 -13.65 -5.33
CA GLY A 132 -4.43 -13.79 -4.89
C GLY A 132 -5.36 -14.17 -6.05
N ASP A 133 -6.59 -14.50 -5.72
CA ASP A 133 -7.58 -15.06 -6.65
C ASP A 133 -8.94 -14.32 -6.64
N ARG A 134 -9.07 -13.24 -5.86
CA ARG A 134 -10.36 -12.55 -5.71
C ARG A 134 -10.20 -11.05 -5.51
N TYR A 135 -11.22 -10.30 -5.94
CA TYR A 135 -11.38 -8.90 -5.60
C TYR A 135 -11.94 -8.74 -4.19
N THR A 136 -11.52 -7.70 -3.49
CA THR A 136 -11.97 -7.39 -2.13
C THR A 136 -12.71 -6.06 -2.14
N VAL A 137 -14.01 -6.10 -1.83
CA VAL A 137 -14.88 -4.94 -1.67
C VAL A 137 -15.71 -5.15 -0.41
N PHE A 138 -15.87 -4.13 0.41
CA PHE A 138 -16.58 -4.19 1.68
C PHE A 138 -17.25 -2.86 2.03
N ASP A 139 -18.28 -2.93 2.88
CA ASP A 139 -18.96 -1.76 3.41
C ASP A 139 -18.26 -1.24 4.66
N THR A 140 -18.17 0.08 4.80
CA THR A 140 -17.70 0.74 6.01
C THR A 140 -18.87 1.14 6.91
N PRO A 141 -18.66 1.35 8.22
CA PRO A 141 -19.73 1.84 9.12
C PRO A 141 -20.31 3.21 8.74
N TRP A 142 -19.65 3.94 7.86
CA TRP A 142 -20.11 5.26 7.37
C TRP A 142 -20.93 5.19 6.07
N GLY A 143 -21.29 3.98 5.62
CA GLY A 143 -22.11 3.78 4.42
C GLY A 143 -21.36 4.01 3.10
N VAL A 144 -20.05 3.94 3.11
CA VAL A 144 -19.18 3.99 1.90
C VAL A 144 -18.63 2.61 1.62
N ARG A 145 -18.74 2.17 0.40
CA ARG A 145 -18.16 0.88 -0.05
C ARG A 145 -16.73 1.07 -0.55
N VAL A 146 -15.79 0.31 0.03
CA VAL A 146 -14.35 0.42 -0.22
C VAL A 146 -13.84 -0.82 -0.94
N GLY A 147 -13.03 -0.63 -1.98
CA GLY A 147 -12.26 -1.66 -2.63
C GLY A 147 -10.76 -1.54 -2.32
N VAL A 148 -10.02 -2.62 -2.50
CA VAL A 148 -8.56 -2.64 -2.33
C VAL A 148 -7.91 -3.28 -3.57
N LEU A 149 -6.88 -2.62 -4.11
CA LEU A 149 -6.00 -3.18 -5.14
C LEU A 149 -4.55 -2.76 -4.84
N ILE A 150 -3.63 -3.74 -4.83
CA ILE A 150 -2.25 -3.50 -4.41
C ILE A 150 -1.36 -3.21 -5.62
N CYS A 151 -0.77 -2.01 -5.66
CA CYS A 151 0.32 -1.60 -6.55
C CYS A 151 0.07 -1.97 -8.03
N TRP A 152 0.75 -3.01 -8.55
CA TRP A 152 0.63 -3.44 -9.94
C TRP A 152 -0.79 -3.80 -10.35
N ASP A 153 -1.63 -4.26 -9.42
CA ASP A 153 -3.03 -4.55 -9.72
C ASP A 153 -3.77 -3.33 -10.29
N ASN A 154 -3.42 -2.11 -9.86
CA ASN A 154 -4.00 -0.86 -10.35
C ASN A 154 -3.55 -0.48 -11.76
N ASN A 155 -2.46 -1.05 -12.26
CA ASN A 155 -2.00 -0.82 -13.64
C ASN A 155 -2.92 -1.50 -14.67
N LEU A 156 -3.58 -2.59 -14.27
CA LEU A 156 -4.51 -3.34 -15.10
C LEU A 156 -5.90 -2.74 -14.99
N VAL A 157 -6.41 -2.19 -16.10
CA VAL A 157 -7.71 -1.50 -16.13
C VAL A 157 -8.85 -2.42 -15.74
N GLU A 158 -8.74 -3.71 -16.06
CA GLU A 158 -9.72 -4.75 -15.77
C GLU A 158 -9.95 -4.91 -14.27
N ASN A 159 -8.88 -4.86 -13.47
CA ASN A 159 -8.99 -5.00 -12.02
C ASN A 159 -9.76 -3.84 -11.40
N VAL A 160 -9.46 -2.61 -11.81
CA VAL A 160 -10.14 -1.43 -11.29
C VAL A 160 -11.59 -1.42 -11.73
N ARG A 161 -11.87 -1.78 -13.01
CA ARG A 161 -13.24 -1.90 -13.52
C ARG A 161 -14.03 -2.95 -12.77
N ALA A 162 -13.46 -4.13 -12.53
CA ALA A 162 -14.11 -5.21 -11.77
C ALA A 162 -14.44 -4.76 -10.34
N THR A 163 -13.48 -4.09 -9.66
CA THR A 163 -13.68 -3.57 -8.31
C THR A 163 -14.81 -2.53 -8.26
N ALA A 164 -14.88 -1.63 -9.26
CA ALA A 164 -15.98 -0.64 -9.37
C ALA A 164 -17.33 -1.32 -9.62
N LEU A 165 -17.38 -2.33 -10.51
CA LEU A 165 -18.61 -3.08 -10.79
C LEU A 165 -19.11 -3.89 -9.60
N LEU A 166 -18.25 -4.24 -8.65
CA LEU A 166 -18.61 -4.81 -7.35
C LEU A 166 -19.17 -3.77 -6.38
N GLY A 167 -19.23 -2.50 -6.80
CA GLY A 167 -19.87 -1.41 -6.08
C GLY A 167 -18.91 -0.56 -5.24
N ALA A 168 -17.58 -0.69 -5.40
CA ALA A 168 -16.66 0.20 -4.71
C ALA A 168 -16.87 1.65 -5.13
N GLU A 169 -16.88 2.57 -4.16
CA GLU A 169 -16.94 4.03 -4.34
C GLU A 169 -15.57 4.65 -4.07
N VAL A 170 -14.81 4.04 -3.15
CA VAL A 170 -13.44 4.41 -2.79
C VAL A 170 -12.52 3.23 -3.06
N LEU A 171 -11.41 3.45 -3.73
CA LEU A 171 -10.35 2.47 -3.96
C LEU A 171 -9.13 2.81 -3.13
N MET A 172 -8.78 1.94 -2.18
CA MET A 172 -7.48 1.98 -1.51
C MET A 172 -6.43 1.36 -2.43
N ALA A 173 -5.43 2.15 -2.81
CA ALA A 173 -4.37 1.79 -3.73
C ALA A 173 -2.99 1.89 -3.02
N PRO A 174 -2.67 0.96 -2.12
CA PRO A 174 -1.35 0.91 -1.50
C PRO A 174 -0.29 0.49 -2.53
N HIS A 175 0.80 1.21 -2.56
CA HIS A 175 1.89 1.04 -3.51
C HIS A 175 3.26 1.00 -2.82
N GLN A 176 4.25 0.49 -3.57
CA GLN A 176 5.69 0.65 -3.34
C GLN A 176 6.39 0.99 -4.67
N THR A 177 5.80 1.92 -5.40
CA THR A 177 6.30 2.32 -6.71
C THR A 177 7.55 3.17 -6.56
N GLY A 178 8.67 2.73 -7.13
CA GLY A 178 9.97 3.39 -7.02
C GLY A 178 10.74 3.50 -8.34
N GLY A 179 10.11 3.12 -9.44
CA GLY A 179 10.75 3.14 -10.75
C GLY A 179 11.71 1.98 -10.95
N THR A 180 11.17 0.87 -11.39
CA THR A 180 11.98 -0.28 -11.82
C THR A 180 12.61 -0.02 -13.19
N HIS A 181 13.62 -0.80 -13.55
CA HIS A 181 14.17 -0.83 -14.91
C HIS A 181 13.18 -1.45 -15.90
N SER A 182 12.10 -0.72 -16.18
CA SER A 182 11.08 -1.14 -17.13
C SER A 182 11.67 -1.27 -18.54
N ARG A 183 11.33 -2.36 -19.25
CA ARG A 183 11.64 -2.52 -20.67
C ARG A 183 10.81 -1.60 -21.56
N SER A 184 9.69 -1.09 -21.05
CA SER A 184 8.88 -0.11 -21.78
C SER A 184 9.60 1.23 -21.86
N PRO A 185 9.69 1.88 -23.03
CA PRO A 185 10.23 3.24 -23.15
C PRO A 185 9.38 4.27 -22.40
N HIS A 186 8.12 3.94 -22.12
CA HIS A 186 7.16 4.79 -21.42
C HIS A 186 6.95 4.38 -19.95
N GLY A 187 7.67 3.35 -19.49
CA GLY A 187 7.63 2.92 -18.09
C GLY A 187 8.31 3.94 -17.16
N MET A 188 7.96 3.88 -15.91
CA MET A 188 8.63 4.68 -14.87
C MET A 188 10.12 4.35 -14.84
N LYS A 189 10.96 5.37 -14.75
CA LYS A 189 12.40 5.22 -14.65
C LYS A 189 12.84 5.36 -13.19
N PRO A 190 13.86 4.59 -12.76
CA PRO A 190 14.38 4.72 -11.40
C PRO A 190 15.01 6.10 -11.18
N ILE A 191 14.93 6.60 -9.96
CA ILE A 191 15.68 7.77 -9.52
C ILE A 191 17.16 7.39 -9.46
N PRO A 192 18.08 8.14 -10.13
CA PRO A 192 19.51 7.86 -10.04
C PRO A 192 20.01 7.94 -8.60
N GLN A 193 20.74 6.91 -8.14
CA GLN A 193 21.27 6.86 -6.76
C GLN A 193 22.16 8.08 -6.44
N ALA A 194 22.95 8.56 -7.41
CA ALA A 194 23.76 9.75 -7.24
C ALA A 194 22.93 11.01 -6.95
N LEU A 195 21.74 11.11 -7.54
CA LEU A 195 20.82 12.21 -7.28
C LEU A 195 20.26 12.14 -5.85
N TRP A 196 19.89 10.93 -5.41
CA TRP A 196 19.45 10.71 -4.03
C TRP A 196 20.55 11.02 -3.01
N GLN A 197 21.79 10.61 -3.27
CA GLN A 197 22.94 10.87 -2.39
C GLN A 197 23.18 12.36 -2.18
N ARG A 198 23.04 13.16 -3.24
CA ARG A 198 23.22 14.62 -3.20
C ARG A 198 21.96 15.42 -2.88
N ARG A 199 20.86 14.79 -2.43
CA ARG A 199 19.57 15.45 -2.21
C ARG A 199 19.60 16.61 -1.21
N ALA A 200 20.56 16.63 -0.28
CA ALA A 200 20.75 17.74 0.65
C ALA A 200 21.51 18.92 0.02
N GLU A 201 22.39 18.62 -0.94
CA GLU A 201 23.19 19.60 -1.67
C GLU A 201 22.41 20.23 -2.82
N ASP A 202 21.59 19.41 -3.50
CA ASP A 202 20.75 19.83 -4.63
C ASP A 202 19.30 19.32 -4.46
N PRO A 203 18.52 19.92 -3.55
CA PRO A 203 17.13 19.51 -3.31
C PRO A 203 16.22 19.80 -4.50
N GLN A 204 16.55 20.76 -5.36
CA GLN A 204 15.74 21.08 -6.52
C GLN A 204 15.82 19.99 -7.60
N ALA A 205 17.01 19.43 -7.81
CA ALA A 205 17.19 18.36 -8.79
C ALA A 205 16.44 17.08 -8.41
N ILE A 206 16.50 16.68 -7.13
CA ILE A 206 15.75 15.49 -6.66
C ILE A 206 14.23 15.75 -6.70
N GLU A 207 13.77 16.93 -6.33
CA GLU A 207 12.36 17.29 -6.40
C GLU A 207 11.85 17.30 -7.85
N ALA A 208 12.62 17.82 -8.78
CA ALA A 208 12.30 17.79 -10.21
C ALA A 208 12.17 16.36 -10.73
N ALA A 209 13.04 15.44 -10.30
CA ALA A 209 12.97 14.03 -10.63
C ALA A 209 11.69 13.37 -10.06
N PHE A 210 11.34 13.65 -8.80
CA PHE A 210 10.12 13.15 -8.17
C PHE A 210 8.85 13.67 -8.85
N ARG A 211 8.82 14.91 -9.29
CA ARG A 211 7.68 15.50 -9.99
C ARG A 211 7.60 15.08 -11.46
N GLY A 212 8.72 14.67 -12.04
CA GLY A 212 8.84 14.25 -13.43
C GLY A 212 8.44 12.80 -13.69
N GLU A 213 9.00 12.26 -14.77
CA GLU A 213 8.70 10.90 -15.24
C GLU A 213 9.31 9.78 -14.38
N HIS A 214 10.17 10.12 -13.42
CA HIS A 214 10.70 9.20 -12.42
C HIS A 214 9.77 9.02 -11.21
N GLY A 215 8.66 9.73 -11.13
CA GLY A 215 7.76 9.70 -9.99
C GLY A 215 6.34 10.13 -10.35
N ARG A 216 5.88 11.24 -9.78
CA ARG A 216 4.51 11.74 -9.90
C ARG A 216 4.09 11.93 -11.36
N GLY A 217 4.95 12.45 -12.23
CA GLY A 217 4.61 12.69 -13.63
C GLY A 217 4.24 11.41 -14.37
N TRP A 218 4.89 10.28 -14.03
CA TRP A 218 4.51 8.98 -14.57
C TRP A 218 3.16 8.49 -14.01
N LEU A 219 2.95 8.60 -12.69
CA LEU A 219 1.68 8.23 -12.05
C LEU A 219 0.50 9.01 -12.62
N MET A 220 0.66 10.31 -12.85
CA MET A 220 -0.37 11.18 -13.40
C MET A 220 -0.76 10.88 -14.84
N ARG A 221 0.02 10.09 -15.56
CA ARG A 221 -0.33 9.63 -16.93
C ARG A 221 -1.47 8.62 -16.96
N TRP A 222 -1.64 7.84 -15.90
CA TRP A 222 -2.58 6.71 -15.91
C TRP A 222 -3.46 6.60 -14.66
N LEU A 223 -2.94 6.86 -13.47
CA LEU A 223 -3.66 6.61 -12.22
C LEU A 223 -4.96 7.43 -12.08
N PRO A 224 -5.00 8.73 -12.46
CA PRO A 224 -6.26 9.50 -12.43
C PRO A 224 -7.34 8.93 -13.34
N SER A 225 -6.96 8.32 -14.49
CA SER A 225 -7.91 7.69 -15.40
C SER A 225 -8.60 6.50 -14.74
N ARG A 226 -7.92 5.78 -13.83
CA ARG A 226 -8.53 4.68 -13.08
C ARG A 226 -9.69 5.17 -12.22
N ALA A 227 -9.54 6.33 -11.58
CA ALA A 227 -10.62 6.93 -10.82
C ALA A 227 -11.72 7.49 -11.73
N HIS A 228 -11.33 8.29 -12.73
CA HIS A 228 -12.27 8.98 -13.63
C HIS A 228 -13.17 8.02 -14.39
N ASP A 229 -12.61 7.02 -15.07
CA ASP A 229 -13.33 6.07 -15.93
C ASP A 229 -14.28 5.16 -15.14
N ASN A 230 -14.08 5.06 -13.84
CA ASN A 230 -14.85 4.18 -12.96
C ASN A 230 -15.71 4.92 -11.94
N GLY A 231 -15.67 6.27 -11.91
CA GLY A 231 -16.43 7.08 -10.96
C GLY A 231 -16.00 6.84 -9.50
N LEU A 232 -14.71 6.56 -9.27
CA LEU A 232 -14.15 6.23 -7.95
C LEU A 232 -13.38 7.41 -7.35
N PHE A 233 -13.38 7.50 -6.02
CA PHE A 233 -12.30 8.15 -5.29
C PHE A 233 -11.15 7.18 -5.11
N LEU A 234 -9.91 7.62 -5.38
CA LEU A 234 -8.72 6.76 -5.27
C LEU A 234 -7.77 7.31 -4.21
N LEU A 235 -7.45 6.47 -3.22
CA LEU A 235 -6.50 6.77 -2.14
C LEU A 235 -5.18 6.08 -2.45
N PHE A 236 -4.25 6.83 -3.03
CA PHE A 236 -2.90 6.35 -3.32
C PHE A 236 -1.99 6.55 -2.10
N SER A 237 -1.36 5.49 -1.64
CA SER A 237 -0.38 5.49 -0.55
C SER A 237 0.89 4.79 -1.01
N ASN A 238 2.04 5.46 -0.91
CA ASN A 238 3.32 4.93 -1.38
C ASN A 238 4.38 4.95 -0.29
N GLY A 239 5.39 4.08 -0.37
CA GLY A 239 6.61 4.25 0.38
C GLY A 239 7.40 5.47 -0.10
N VAL A 240 8.31 5.97 0.71
CA VAL A 240 9.23 7.06 0.36
C VAL A 240 10.66 6.73 0.79
N GLY A 241 11.62 7.43 0.18
CA GLY A 241 13.02 7.26 0.51
C GLY A 241 13.65 6.02 -0.14
N ARG A 242 14.83 5.65 0.35
CA ARG A 242 15.56 4.51 -0.21
C ARG A 242 15.00 3.20 0.34
N ASP A 243 14.71 2.29 -0.58
CA ASP A 243 14.35 0.91 -0.30
C ASP A 243 15.23 0.00 -1.18
N ASP A 244 16.26 -0.61 -0.58
CA ASP A 244 17.31 -1.37 -1.24
C ASP A 244 18.02 -0.55 -2.33
N ASP A 245 17.92 -0.90 -3.60
CA ASP A 245 18.54 -0.21 -4.73
C ASP A 245 17.60 0.80 -5.43
N GLU A 246 16.39 0.94 -4.95
CA GLU A 246 15.41 1.89 -5.49
C GLU A 246 15.15 3.07 -4.54
N VAL A 247 14.72 4.18 -5.10
CA VAL A 247 14.23 5.34 -4.36
C VAL A 247 12.74 5.49 -4.62
N ARG A 248 11.93 5.41 -3.54
CA ARG A 248 10.47 5.59 -3.57
C ARG A 248 10.13 7.08 -3.59
N THR A 249 9.07 7.44 -4.31
CA THR A 249 8.66 8.83 -4.54
C THR A 249 7.21 9.07 -4.15
#